data_a0989f76b3c0f4c3e49198c63a278198
#
_entry.id   a0989f76b3c0f4c3e49198c63a278198
#
_cell.length_a   1.000
_cell.length_b   1.000
_cell.length_c   1.000
_cell.angle_alpha   90.00
_cell.angle_beta   90.00
_cell.angle_gamma   90.00
#
_symmetry.space_group_name_H-M   'P 1'
#
loop_
_entity.id
_entity.type
_entity.pdbx_description
1 polymer ?
#
loop_
_entity_poly.entity_id
_entity_poly.type
_entity_poly.pdbx_seq_one_letter_code
_entity_poly.pdbx_strand_id
1 'polypeptide(L)'
;MHDMLAEPGLRAVAPVDGAVRLSTARPGDRGVIVDVRSESHPGDHGVDVEELLRRLLEFGFVEGAVIEVLHEGAIRHDPIAVRLDDMRVALRRRDAEDIWIRLDAR
;
A
#
# COMPACT_ATOMS: atom_id res chain seq x y z
N MET A 1 -9.51 -24.07 13.30
CA MET A 1 -9.70 -23.61 13.20
C MET A 1 -9.96 -22.82 13.01
N HIS A 2 -9.83 -22.52 13.02
CA HIS A 2 -10.04 -21.89 12.93
C HIS A 2 -10.45 -21.13 12.57
N ASP A 3 -10.43 -21.03 12.44
CA ASP A 3 -10.73 -20.42 12.05
C ASP A 3 -11.36 -19.92 11.63
N MET A 4 -11.56 -20.04 11.53
CA MET A 4 -12.02 -19.61 11.12
C MET A 4 -12.61 -18.89 10.99
N LEU A 5 -12.55 -18.75 11.14
CA LEU A 5 -12.96 -18.06 11.02
C LEU A 5 -13.20 -17.00 10.58
N ALA A 6 -12.87 -16.97 10.05
CA ALA A 6 -12.95 -15.82 9.50
C ALA A 6 -14.02 -15.12 9.76
N GLU A 7 -13.97 -14.35 10.14
CA GLU A 7 -14.91 -13.75 10.38
C GLU A 7 -15.23 -12.86 9.49
N PRO A 8 -16.18 -12.80 9.23
CA PRO A 8 -16.68 -11.97 8.31
C PRO A 8 -16.51 -10.62 8.68
N GLY A 9 -16.62 -9.78 7.90
CA GLY A 9 -16.52 -8.47 8.16
C GLY A 9 -15.17 -8.04 8.46
N LEU A 10 -14.36 -8.91 8.50
CA LEU A 10 -13.14 -8.56 8.71
C LEU A 10 -12.69 -8.05 7.59
N ARG A 11 -12.36 -7.21 7.56
CA ARG A 11 -11.99 -6.59 6.62
C ARG A 11 -10.76 -6.84 6.21
N ALA A 12 -10.07 -6.34 5.55
CA ALA A 12 -8.79 -6.19 5.06
C ALA A 12 -7.86 -7.16 5.68
N VAL A 13 -7.84 -8.32 5.21
CA VAL A 13 -6.93 -9.33 5.69
C VAL A 13 -5.67 -9.24 4.86
N ALA A 14 -4.53 -9.25 5.50
CA ALA A 14 -3.27 -9.16 4.79
C ALA A 14 -3.15 -10.31 3.80
N PRO A 15 -2.63 -10.04 2.61
CA PRO A 15 -2.50 -11.08 1.60
C PRO A 15 -1.50 -12.16 1.96
N VAL A 16 -0.51 -11.85 2.77
CA VAL A 16 0.43 -12.83 3.28
C VAL A 16 0.79 -12.44 4.69
N ASP A 17 1.29 -13.39 5.45
CA ASP A 17 1.66 -13.12 6.82
C ASP A 17 2.72 -12.06 6.87
N GLY A 18 2.57 -11.13 7.75
CA GLY A 18 3.56 -10.07 7.94
C GLY A 18 3.41 -8.90 7.01
N ALA A 19 2.44 -8.94 6.09
CA ALA A 19 2.25 -7.80 5.21
C ALA A 19 1.50 -6.70 5.93
N VAL A 20 1.85 -5.46 5.63
CA VAL A 20 1.18 -4.29 6.18
C VAL A 20 0.85 -3.36 5.03
N ARG A 21 -0.06 -2.44 5.25
CA ARG A 21 -0.36 -1.44 4.22
C ARG A 21 0.76 -0.43 4.18
N LEU A 22 1.09 0.01 2.98
CA LEU A 22 2.13 1.02 2.81
C LEU A 22 1.82 2.25 3.64
N SER A 23 0.55 2.58 3.80
CA SER A 23 0.16 3.76 4.56
C SER A 23 0.59 3.70 6.02
N THR A 24 0.90 2.52 6.54
CA THR A 24 1.34 2.39 7.92
C THR A 24 2.86 2.39 8.06
N ALA A 25 3.57 2.39 6.95
CA ALA A 25 5.03 2.41 6.99
C ALA A 25 5.51 3.82 7.30
N ARG A 26 6.71 3.93 7.83
CA ARG A 26 7.28 5.19 8.25
C ARG A 26 8.54 5.47 7.46
N PRO A 27 8.98 6.73 7.44
CA PRO A 27 10.22 7.05 6.75
C PRO A 27 11.36 6.15 7.23
N GLY A 28 12.09 5.61 6.28
CA GLY A 28 13.16 4.67 6.55
C GLY A 28 12.75 3.22 6.41
N ASP A 29 11.45 2.94 6.41
CA ASP A 29 11.00 1.57 6.21
C ASP A 29 11.18 1.16 4.76
N ARG A 30 11.50 -0.10 4.57
CA ARG A 30 11.81 -0.62 3.27
C ARG A 30 11.25 -2.02 3.16
N GLY A 31 10.80 -2.39 2.01
CA GLY A 31 10.23 -3.71 1.84
C GLY A 31 9.93 -4.01 0.40
N VAL A 32 9.07 -4.98 0.19
CA VAL A 32 8.71 -5.48 -1.13
C VAL A 32 7.20 -5.44 -1.25
N ILE A 33 6.71 -5.00 -2.38
CA ILE A 33 5.27 -5.00 -2.61
C ILE A 33 4.79 -6.42 -2.79
N VAL A 34 3.76 -6.81 -2.07
CA VAL A 34 3.19 -8.14 -2.17
C VAL A 34 1.82 -8.13 -2.83
N ASP A 35 1.12 -7.01 -2.81
CA ASP A 35 -0.18 -6.96 -3.47
C ASP A 35 -0.67 -5.51 -3.57
N VAL A 36 -1.55 -5.25 -4.51
CA VAL A 36 -2.22 -3.97 -4.63
C VAL A 36 -3.70 -4.28 -4.76
N ARG A 37 -4.49 -3.78 -3.82
CA ARG A 37 -5.91 -4.05 -3.77
C ARG A 37 -6.66 -2.78 -3.50
N SER A 38 -7.81 -2.64 -4.11
CA SER A 38 -8.59 -1.44 -3.93
C SER A 38 -9.70 -1.65 -2.93
N GLU A 39 -9.35 -2.06 -1.74
CA GLU A 39 -10.33 -2.34 -0.73
C GLU A 39 -10.65 -1.18 0.17
N SER A 40 -9.86 -0.16 0.14
CA SER A 40 -9.90 0.85 1.17
C SER A 40 -10.79 2.03 0.87
N HIS A 41 -11.38 2.07 -0.29
CA HIS A 41 -12.14 3.24 -0.69
C HIS A 41 -13.52 2.88 -1.21
N PRO A 42 -14.28 2.10 -0.47
CA PRO A 42 -15.61 1.79 -0.95
C PRO A 42 -16.41 3.07 -0.93
N GLY A 43 -17.07 3.37 -1.94
CA GLY A 43 -17.89 4.55 -1.98
C GLY A 43 -17.14 5.82 -2.26
N ASP A 44 -15.90 5.73 -2.63
CA ASP A 44 -15.16 6.91 -2.98
C ASP A 44 -15.70 7.41 -4.30
N HIS A 45 -16.32 8.53 -4.28
CA HIS A 45 -17.06 8.95 -5.39
C HIS A 45 -16.23 9.55 -6.44
N GLY A 46 -16.52 9.36 -7.66
CA GLY A 46 -15.86 9.98 -8.78
C GLY A 46 -14.55 9.34 -9.12
N VAL A 47 -14.17 8.32 -8.41
CA VAL A 47 -12.91 7.65 -8.68
C VAL A 47 -13.21 6.29 -9.25
N ASP A 48 -12.71 6.02 -10.44
CA ASP A 48 -12.81 4.72 -11.02
C ASP A 48 -11.71 3.87 -10.41
N VAL A 49 -12.09 2.89 -9.64
CA VAL A 49 -11.14 2.06 -8.93
C VAL A 49 -10.23 1.32 -9.89
N GLU A 50 -10.75 0.84 -11.00
CA GLU A 50 -9.91 0.15 -11.96
C GLU A 50 -8.88 1.09 -12.55
N GLU A 51 -9.25 2.31 -12.79
CA GLU A 51 -8.32 3.26 -13.34
C GLU A 51 -7.23 3.61 -12.34
N LEU A 52 -7.60 3.73 -11.07
CA LEU A 52 -6.62 4.00 -10.03
C LEU A 52 -5.61 2.86 -9.95
N LEU A 53 -6.08 1.63 -9.94
CA LEU A 53 -5.18 0.49 -9.89
C LEU A 53 -4.29 0.45 -11.12
N ARG A 54 -4.84 0.76 -12.28
CA ARG A 54 -4.04 0.77 -13.49
C ARG A 54 -2.94 1.80 -13.40
N ARG A 55 -3.24 2.97 -12.84
CA ARG A 55 -2.23 4.00 -12.72
C ARG A 55 -1.12 3.58 -11.76
N LEU A 56 -1.47 2.94 -10.67
CA LEU A 56 -0.45 2.45 -9.75
C LEU A 56 0.43 1.42 -10.44
N LEU A 57 -0.17 0.53 -11.21
CA LEU A 57 0.61 -0.45 -11.93
C LEU A 57 1.52 0.18 -12.96
N GLU A 58 1.04 1.22 -13.63
CA GLU A 58 1.84 1.89 -14.64
C GLU A 58 3.03 2.61 -14.04
N PHE A 59 2.93 3.05 -12.80
CA PHE A 59 4.07 3.65 -12.12
C PHE A 59 5.04 2.58 -11.62
N GLY A 60 4.65 1.31 -11.64
CA GLY A 60 5.56 0.25 -11.19
C GLY A 60 5.21 -0.33 -9.84
N PHE A 61 4.06 0.02 -9.25
CA PHE A 61 3.67 -0.56 -7.97
C PHE A 61 3.14 -1.97 -8.24
N VAL A 62 4.03 -2.89 -8.43
CA VAL A 62 3.70 -4.26 -8.78
C VAL A 62 4.32 -5.21 -7.78
N GLU A 63 3.75 -6.38 -7.68
CA GLU A 63 4.27 -7.40 -6.77
C GLU A 63 5.74 -7.64 -7.07
N GLY A 64 6.55 -7.67 -6.06
CA GLY A 64 7.99 -7.89 -6.19
C GLY A 64 8.81 -6.63 -6.28
N ALA A 65 8.19 -5.48 -6.49
CA ALA A 65 8.97 -4.24 -6.57
C ALA A 65 9.48 -3.85 -5.19
N VAL A 66 10.68 -3.31 -5.15
CA VAL A 66 11.28 -2.85 -3.89
C VAL A 66 10.80 -1.43 -3.63
N ILE A 67 10.39 -1.18 -2.40
CA ILE A 67 9.86 0.12 -2.05
C ILE A 67 10.46 0.58 -0.73
N GLU A 68 10.74 1.86 -0.64
CA GLU A 68 11.26 2.45 0.58
C GLU A 68 10.55 3.76 0.82
N VAL A 69 10.11 4.01 2.04
CA VAL A 69 9.48 5.28 2.38
C VAL A 69 10.58 6.27 2.67
N LEU A 70 10.61 7.37 1.93
CA LEU A 70 11.67 8.35 2.06
C LEU A 70 11.29 9.46 3.05
N HIS A 71 10.11 10.01 2.92
CA HIS A 71 9.64 11.01 3.87
C HIS A 71 8.13 11.21 3.70
N GLU A 72 7.57 11.96 4.63
CA GLU A 72 6.15 12.23 4.66
C GLU A 72 5.94 13.72 4.56
N GLY A 73 4.82 14.12 4.01
CA GLY A 73 4.46 15.53 3.95
C GLY A 73 4.21 16.11 5.33
N ALA A 74 4.26 17.42 5.42
CA ALA A 74 4.13 18.11 6.68
C ALA A 74 2.70 18.14 7.19
N ILE A 75 1.72 18.06 6.32
CA ILE A 75 0.33 18.15 6.73
C ILE A 75 -0.27 16.77 6.77
N ARG A 76 -0.49 16.27 7.97
CA ARG A 76 -1.09 14.94 8.20
C ARG A 76 -0.27 13.83 7.57
N HIS A 77 1.05 14.06 7.45
CA HIS A 77 1.95 13.06 6.88
C HIS A 77 1.56 12.69 5.44
N ASP A 78 1.04 13.64 4.71
CA ASP A 78 0.54 13.41 3.36
C ASP A 78 1.04 14.51 2.43
N PRO A 79 1.45 14.20 1.23
CA PRO A 79 1.62 12.86 0.66
C PRO A 79 2.89 12.19 1.18
N ILE A 80 3.07 10.92 0.86
CA ILE A 80 4.31 10.25 1.21
C ILE A 80 5.16 10.14 -0.04
N ALA A 81 6.46 10.27 0.16
CA ALA A 81 7.41 10.10 -0.92
C ALA A 81 8.09 8.76 -0.75
N VAL A 82 8.12 7.98 -1.82
CA VAL A 82 8.72 6.66 -1.76
C VAL A 82 9.71 6.50 -2.90
N ARG A 83 10.68 5.63 -2.70
CA ARG A 83 11.51 5.17 -3.79
C ARG A 83 10.95 3.82 -4.23
N LEU A 84 10.63 3.71 -5.50
CA LEU A 84 10.06 2.49 -6.05
C LEU A 84 11.09 2.01 -7.05
N ASP A 85 11.80 0.95 -6.70
CA ASP A 85 12.99 0.52 -7.42
C ASP A 85 13.95 1.70 -7.55
N ASP A 86 14.13 2.26 -8.72
CA ASP A 86 15.05 3.38 -8.89
C ASP A 86 14.34 4.71 -9.05
N MET A 87 13.05 4.76 -8.87
CA MET A 87 12.29 5.94 -9.16
C MET A 87 11.67 6.51 -7.89
N ARG A 88 11.60 7.83 -7.78
CA ARG A 88 10.93 8.45 -6.66
C ARG A 88 9.54 8.86 -7.07
N VAL A 89 8.58 8.52 -6.24
CA VAL A 89 7.19 8.79 -6.51
C VAL A 89 6.55 9.35 -5.26
N ALA A 90 5.70 10.35 -5.41
CA ALA A 90 4.88 10.82 -4.31
C ALA A 90 3.47 10.31 -4.51
N LEU A 91 2.85 9.82 -3.46
CA LEU A 91 1.48 9.37 -3.58
C LEU A 91 0.72 9.73 -2.34
N ARG A 92 -0.58 9.86 -2.49
CA ARG A 92 -1.42 10.20 -1.36
C ARG A 92 -1.51 9.03 -0.43
N ARG A 93 -1.62 9.34 0.85
CA ARG A 93 -1.69 8.28 1.85
C ARG A 93 -2.89 7.36 1.61
N ARG A 94 -3.99 7.91 1.10
CA ARG A 94 -5.15 7.07 0.83
C ARG A 94 -4.84 6.03 -0.26
N ASP A 95 -3.99 6.40 -1.24
CA ASP A 95 -3.61 5.44 -2.27
C ASP A 95 -2.66 4.40 -1.69
N ALA A 96 -1.85 4.80 -0.74
CA ALA A 96 -0.93 3.88 -0.09
C ALA A 96 -1.67 2.82 0.74
N GLU A 97 -2.92 3.08 1.08
CA GLU A 97 -3.72 2.08 1.78
C GLU A 97 -4.04 0.87 0.92
N ASP A 98 -3.98 1.03 -0.40
CA ASP A 98 -4.27 -0.06 -1.29
C ASP A 98 -3.04 -0.89 -1.63
N ILE A 99 -1.88 -0.51 -1.14
CA ILE A 99 -0.63 -1.19 -1.45
C ILE A 99 -0.17 -1.95 -0.21
N TRP A 100 0.00 -3.24 -0.37
CA TRP A 100 0.48 -4.10 0.73
C TRP A 100 1.93 -4.43 0.51
N ILE A 101 2.71 -4.30 1.57
CA ILE A 101 4.14 -4.55 1.50
C ILE A 101 4.56 -5.48 2.62
N ARG A 102 5.67 -6.16 2.42
CA ARG A 102 6.30 -6.91 3.48
C ARG A 102 7.59 -6.19 3.81
N LEU A 103 7.70 -5.73 5.05
CA LEU A 103 8.86 -4.97 5.46
C LEU A 103 10.06 -5.87 5.60
N ASP A 104 11.22 -5.33 5.28
CA ASP A 104 12.47 -6.06 5.46
C ASP A 104 12.73 -6.26 6.95
N ALA A 105 13.36 -7.34 7.25
CA ALA A 105 13.79 -7.57 8.62
C ALA A 105 14.88 -6.58 8.97
N ARG A 106 14.95 -6.19 10.21
CA ARG A 106 15.93 -5.22 10.63
C ARG A 106 17.03 -5.82 11.43
#